data_2520f480c194d769c1be495e5ea1153b
#
_entry.id   2520f480c194d769c1be495e5ea1153b
#
_cell.length_a   1.000
_cell.length_b   1.000
_cell.length_c   1.000
_cell.angle_alpha   90.00
_cell.angle_beta   90.00
_cell.angle_gamma   90.00
#
_symmetry.space_group_name_H-M   'P 1'
#
loop_
_entity.id
_entity.type
_entity.pdbx_description
1 polymer ?
#
loop_
_entity_poly.entity_id
_entity_poly.type
_entity_poly.pdbx_seq_one_letter_code
_entity_poly.pdbx_strand_id
1 'polypeptide(L)'
;MEMLDIFLVSFLSKNMKKMIKLSQISRFKTINRVVYGYYPFQDNRAVVIPFPMAEHLEEFIKRRKEAKNEYFQLNVSGNEMDFRLPDKGKYRLYDFPEASFDKSDQESVLKSIHYYLLDFFGDSVDYQLSTNYYAHLIPKLPHLSVCVTFNLSVLHDMKSFEDFLSSTPVLKRIQMHVCGTKKRLSPESKLYQAEYIRTIQHDPHFPAVLRHFQGRQAFLSFAKCEDLELIEFVKRWKSGEAFQKLEYMKIKMTDNKPPRYEVLNAVGVKYTDKTKQPPTHTLAKVFITGDCKPYTDPIISHSYVVRESDNRVASVSIHRNELNFGVWNKTEDEFLKLMD
;
A
#
# COMPACT_ATOMS: atom_id res chain seq x y z
N MET A 1 -15.24 -0.12 26.78
CA MET A 1 -15.73 0.79 25.73
C MET A 1 -14.89 0.50 24.50
N GLU A 2 -15.52 0.19 23.41
CA GLU A 2 -14.84 -0.08 22.14
C GLU A 2 -14.20 1.20 21.60
N MET A 3 -13.23 1.08 20.69
CA MET A 3 -12.53 2.23 20.15
C MET A 3 -13.48 3.20 19.45
N LEU A 4 -14.47 2.64 18.80
CA LEU A 4 -15.49 3.36 18.09
C LEU A 4 -16.35 4.25 19.00
N ASP A 5 -16.79 3.69 20.14
CA ASP A 5 -17.56 4.44 21.14
C ASP A 5 -16.73 5.60 21.70
N ILE A 6 -15.46 5.35 22.00
CA ILE A 6 -14.52 6.36 22.49
C ILE A 6 -14.42 7.52 21.50
N PHE A 7 -14.38 7.19 20.24
CA PHE A 7 -14.24 8.17 19.19
C PHE A 7 -15.52 8.99 18.99
N LEU A 8 -16.69 8.35 18.96
CA LEU A 8 -17.97 9.05 18.89
C LEU A 8 -18.18 10.00 20.07
N VAL A 9 -17.84 9.54 21.28
CA VAL A 9 -17.88 10.37 22.48
C VAL A 9 -16.93 11.56 22.37
N SER A 10 -15.82 11.43 21.66
CA SER A 10 -14.87 12.54 21.45
C SER A 10 -15.44 13.69 20.62
N PHE A 11 -16.48 13.46 19.81
CA PHE A 11 -17.17 14.53 19.07
C PHE A 11 -18.09 15.39 19.94
N LEU A 12 -18.50 14.91 21.12
CA LEU A 12 -19.49 15.60 21.97
C LEU A 12 -18.97 16.94 22.50
N SER A 13 -17.69 17.05 22.81
CA SER A 13 -17.09 18.32 23.23
C SER A 13 -15.57 18.33 23.12
N LYS A 14 -15.00 19.55 23.06
CA LYS A 14 -13.53 19.75 23.06
C LYS A 14 -12.88 19.19 24.33
N ASN A 15 -13.54 19.30 25.48
CA ASN A 15 -13.04 18.77 26.76
C ASN A 15 -13.04 17.25 26.74
N MET A 16 -14.11 16.63 26.27
CA MET A 16 -14.20 15.17 26.12
C MET A 16 -13.11 14.65 25.19
N LYS A 17 -12.92 15.30 24.03
CA LYS A 17 -11.82 15.00 23.10
C LYS A 17 -10.46 15.01 23.80
N LYS A 18 -10.18 16.09 24.57
CA LYS A 18 -8.90 16.23 25.31
C LYS A 18 -8.73 15.14 26.35
N MET A 19 -9.76 14.83 27.13
CA MET A 19 -9.72 13.77 28.15
C MET A 19 -9.46 12.41 27.53
N ILE A 20 -10.16 12.06 26.45
CA ILE A 20 -9.99 10.81 25.72
C ILE A 20 -8.58 10.70 25.16
N LYS A 21 -8.11 11.76 24.50
CA LYS A 21 -6.75 11.82 23.93
C LYS A 21 -5.68 11.54 24.98
N LEU A 22 -5.82 12.07 26.18
CA LEU A 22 -4.89 11.86 27.29
C LEU A 22 -5.02 10.48 27.92
N SER A 23 -6.24 10.01 28.17
CA SER A 23 -6.49 8.71 28.83
C SER A 23 -6.18 7.50 27.96
N GLN A 24 -6.24 7.63 26.62
CA GLN A 24 -6.05 6.55 25.66
C GLN A 24 -4.73 6.69 24.86
N ILE A 25 -3.81 7.51 25.29
CA ILE A 25 -2.58 7.85 24.53
C ILE A 25 -1.77 6.60 24.15
N SER A 26 -1.66 5.62 25.05
CA SER A 26 -0.94 4.36 24.78
C SER A 26 -1.63 3.54 23.69
N ARG A 27 -2.96 3.51 23.70
CA ARG A 27 -3.76 2.80 22.72
C ARG A 27 -3.70 3.49 21.35
N PHE A 28 -3.75 4.82 21.32
CA PHE A 28 -3.67 5.59 20.08
C PHE A 28 -2.28 5.56 19.43
N LYS A 29 -1.22 5.41 20.22
CA LYS A 29 0.15 5.22 19.69
C LYS A 29 0.32 3.94 18.86
N THR A 30 -0.58 2.97 18.97
CA THR A 30 -0.57 1.76 18.14
C THR A 30 -1.20 2.00 16.76
N ILE A 31 -1.95 3.09 16.59
CA ILE A 31 -2.56 3.45 15.31
C ILE A 31 -1.50 4.13 14.45
N ASN A 32 -1.10 3.47 13.40
CA ASN A 32 -0.09 3.96 12.47
C ASN A 32 -0.67 4.37 11.11
N ARG A 33 -1.97 4.09 10.89
CA ARG A 33 -2.62 4.31 9.61
C ARG A 33 -4.11 4.61 9.76
N VAL A 34 -4.63 5.54 8.95
CA VAL A 34 -6.05 5.82 8.74
C VAL A 34 -6.34 5.70 7.24
N VAL A 35 -7.38 4.97 6.87
CA VAL A 35 -7.72 4.72 5.47
C VAL A 35 -9.09 5.29 5.15
N TYR A 36 -9.15 6.18 4.18
CA TYR A 36 -10.39 6.64 3.56
C TYR A 36 -10.69 5.73 2.37
N GLY A 37 -11.71 4.89 2.48
CA GLY A 37 -12.11 3.93 1.47
C GLY A 37 -13.19 4.49 0.54
N TYR A 38 -13.09 4.18 -0.76
CA TYR A 38 -14.15 4.38 -1.73
C TYR A 38 -14.54 3.04 -2.33
N TYR A 39 -15.77 2.61 -2.07
CA TYR A 39 -16.33 1.36 -2.58
C TYR A 39 -17.35 1.67 -3.69
N PRO A 40 -16.94 1.63 -4.99
CA PRO A 40 -17.77 2.11 -6.10
C PRO A 40 -19.07 1.33 -6.30
N PHE A 41 -19.06 0.03 -5.95
CA PHE A 41 -20.24 -0.82 -6.14
C PHE A 41 -21.39 -0.55 -5.16
N GLN A 42 -21.15 0.19 -4.09
CA GLN A 42 -22.15 0.51 -3.08
C GLN A 42 -22.44 2.01 -2.95
N ASP A 43 -21.77 2.86 -3.76
CA ASP A 43 -21.76 4.32 -3.60
C ASP A 43 -21.46 4.76 -2.13
N ASN A 44 -20.72 3.93 -1.43
CA ASN A 44 -20.39 4.09 -0.02
C ASN A 44 -18.93 4.53 0.12
N ARG A 45 -18.70 5.54 0.94
CA ARG A 45 -17.38 5.91 1.42
C ARG A 45 -17.26 5.51 2.89
N ALA A 46 -16.14 4.98 3.26
CA ALA A 46 -15.86 4.61 4.63
C ALA A 46 -14.54 5.22 5.10
N VAL A 47 -14.47 5.52 6.37
CA VAL A 47 -13.22 5.83 7.06
C VAL A 47 -12.87 4.59 7.89
N VAL A 48 -11.69 4.07 7.69
CA VAL A 48 -11.25 2.82 8.30
C VAL A 48 -9.98 3.07 9.10
N ILE A 49 -9.94 2.59 10.31
CA ILE A 49 -8.75 2.60 11.15
C ILE A 49 -8.29 1.14 11.32
N PRO A 50 -7.24 0.71 10.64
CA PRO A 50 -6.73 -0.63 10.80
C PRO A 50 -5.95 -0.76 12.12
N PHE A 51 -6.31 -1.74 12.93
CA PHE A 51 -5.57 -2.10 14.14
C PHE A 51 -4.52 -3.17 13.86
N PRO A 52 -3.31 -3.08 14.45
CA PRO A 52 -2.24 -4.02 14.20
C PRO A 52 -2.54 -5.48 14.59
N MET A 53 -3.49 -5.70 15.50
CA MET A 53 -3.86 -7.02 16.02
C MET A 53 -5.20 -7.55 15.48
N ALA A 54 -5.94 -6.77 14.71
CA ALA A 54 -7.21 -7.23 14.15
C ALA A 54 -6.98 -7.81 12.76
N GLU A 55 -7.42 -9.05 12.55
CA GLU A 55 -7.50 -9.63 11.19
C GLU A 55 -8.51 -8.88 10.31
N HIS A 56 -9.31 -8.00 10.90
CA HIS A 56 -10.36 -7.24 10.24
C HIS A 56 -10.10 -5.74 10.37
N LEU A 57 -10.38 -5.01 9.29
CA LEU A 57 -10.41 -3.55 9.27
C LEU A 57 -11.67 -3.12 10.03
N GLU A 58 -11.53 -2.27 11.05
CA GLU A 58 -12.70 -1.64 11.67
C GLU A 58 -13.14 -0.46 10.79
N GLU A 59 -14.29 -0.57 10.15
CA GLU A 59 -14.93 0.57 9.48
C GLU A 59 -15.39 1.57 10.54
N PHE A 60 -15.04 2.82 10.33
CA PHE A 60 -15.24 3.84 11.33
C PHE A 60 -16.48 4.69 11.08
N ILE A 61 -16.71 5.06 9.82
CA ILE A 61 -17.87 5.84 9.38
C ILE A 61 -18.24 5.39 7.97
N LYS A 62 -19.50 5.01 7.78
CA LYS A 62 -20.05 4.66 6.48
C LYS A 62 -21.10 5.68 6.05
N ARG A 63 -21.06 6.09 4.79
CA ARG A 63 -22.09 6.94 4.21
C ARG A 63 -23.34 6.15 3.88
N ARG A 64 -24.52 6.69 4.21
CA ARG A 64 -25.81 6.18 3.78
C ARG A 64 -26.60 7.24 2.99
N LYS A 65 -27.36 6.79 1.99
CA LYS A 65 -28.13 7.67 1.09
C LYS A 65 -29.40 8.26 1.70
N GLU A 66 -30.00 7.63 2.69
CA GLU A 66 -31.31 8.01 3.22
C GLU A 66 -31.30 8.09 4.75
N ALA A 67 -31.75 9.21 5.27
CA ALA A 67 -32.03 9.39 6.69
C ALA A 67 -33.34 8.67 7.04
N LYS A 68 -33.30 7.67 7.91
CA LYS A 68 -34.47 7.14 8.59
C LYS A 68 -34.37 7.49 10.07
N ASN A 69 -35.52 7.77 10.68
CA ASN A 69 -35.82 8.36 11.99
C ASN A 69 -35.02 7.84 13.21
N GLU A 70 -33.73 8.01 13.32
CA GLU A 70 -32.94 7.69 14.53
C GLU A 70 -31.49 8.20 14.42
N TYR A 71 -31.34 9.38 13.81
CA TYR A 71 -30.06 10.05 13.72
C TYR A 71 -29.87 11.04 14.88
N PHE A 72 -28.65 11.16 15.35
CA PHE A 72 -28.23 12.23 16.25
C PHE A 72 -27.19 13.09 15.57
N GLN A 73 -27.23 14.39 15.84
CA GLN A 73 -26.30 15.35 15.22
C GLN A 73 -25.02 15.49 16.03
N LEU A 74 -23.91 15.48 15.35
CA LEU A 74 -22.60 15.78 15.91
C LEU A 74 -21.90 16.83 15.05
N ASN A 75 -21.21 17.75 15.71
CA ASN A 75 -20.36 18.72 15.04
C ASN A 75 -18.95 18.18 14.88
N VAL A 76 -18.53 17.96 13.64
CA VAL A 76 -17.19 17.48 13.30
C VAL A 76 -16.42 18.59 12.61
N SER A 77 -15.54 19.26 13.36
CA SER A 77 -14.71 20.38 12.86
C SER A 77 -15.49 21.46 12.12
N GLY A 78 -16.66 21.83 12.65
CA GLY A 78 -17.48 22.92 12.11
C GLY A 78 -18.61 22.47 11.18
N ASN A 79 -18.66 21.20 10.78
CA ASN A 79 -19.78 20.65 10.01
C ASN A 79 -20.69 19.78 10.90
N GLU A 80 -21.98 20.07 10.87
CA GLU A 80 -22.99 19.23 11.50
C GLU A 80 -23.27 18.02 10.61
N MET A 81 -23.21 16.84 11.21
CA MET A 81 -23.44 15.57 10.53
C MET A 81 -24.44 14.74 11.33
N ASP A 82 -25.34 14.11 10.62
CA ASP A 82 -26.29 13.15 11.19
C ASP A 82 -25.63 11.78 11.30
N PHE A 83 -25.53 11.27 12.53
CA PHE A 83 -24.98 9.96 12.81
C PHE A 83 -26.07 9.01 13.31
N ARG A 84 -25.91 7.75 12.94
CA ARG A 84 -26.73 6.65 13.43
C ARG A 84 -25.83 5.57 14.04
N LEU A 85 -26.23 5.09 15.21
CA LEU A 85 -25.65 3.85 15.75
C LEU A 85 -26.26 2.64 15.05
N PRO A 86 -25.49 1.58 14.81
CA PRO A 86 -26.00 0.38 14.17
C PRO A 86 -27.02 -0.32 15.05
N ASP A 87 -28.01 -0.96 14.41
CA ASP A 87 -29.01 -1.80 15.07
C ASP A 87 -28.37 -3.11 15.56
N LYS A 88 -28.29 -3.32 16.87
CA LYS A 88 -27.63 -4.47 17.52
C LYS A 88 -28.24 -5.86 17.20
N GLY A 89 -29.10 -5.98 16.20
CA GLY A 89 -29.96 -7.16 16.06
C GLY A 89 -29.81 -8.06 14.86
N LYS A 90 -29.25 -7.67 13.75
CA LYS A 90 -29.41 -8.45 12.50
C LYS A 90 -28.15 -9.01 11.84
N TYR A 91 -27.00 -8.39 11.96
CA TYR A 91 -25.77 -8.90 11.33
C TYR A 91 -24.54 -8.51 12.17
N ARG A 92 -24.07 -9.39 13.04
CA ARG A 92 -22.94 -9.19 13.98
C ARG A 92 -21.57 -8.90 13.34
N LEU A 93 -21.46 -8.82 12.04
CA LEU A 93 -20.17 -8.64 11.36
C LEU A 93 -19.88 -7.21 10.89
N TYR A 94 -20.87 -6.26 10.97
CA TYR A 94 -20.70 -4.92 10.39
C TYR A 94 -21.52 -3.85 11.13
N ASP A 95 -21.36 -3.75 12.47
CA ASP A 95 -22.04 -2.76 13.28
C ASP A 95 -21.21 -1.46 13.38
N PHE A 96 -21.23 -0.64 12.31
CA PHE A 96 -20.48 0.62 12.27
C PHE A 96 -21.43 1.82 12.31
N PRO A 97 -21.01 2.97 12.94
CA PRO A 97 -21.78 4.18 12.84
C PRO A 97 -21.87 4.66 11.40
N GLU A 98 -23.06 5.04 11.01
CA GLU A 98 -23.34 5.58 9.70
C GLU A 98 -23.48 7.09 9.79
N ALA A 99 -22.81 7.83 8.92
CA ALA A 99 -23.01 9.26 8.74
C ALA A 99 -23.88 9.51 7.52
N SER A 100 -24.91 10.37 7.67
CA SER A 100 -25.75 10.81 6.56
C SER A 100 -25.38 12.24 6.16
N PHE A 101 -25.11 12.43 4.87
CA PHE A 101 -24.82 13.75 4.30
C PHE A 101 -25.08 13.73 2.79
N ASP A 102 -25.36 14.91 2.21
CA ASP A 102 -25.59 15.02 0.78
C ASP A 102 -24.33 14.74 -0.03
N LYS A 103 -24.51 14.25 -1.26
CA LYS A 103 -23.39 13.95 -2.16
C LYS A 103 -22.60 15.21 -2.50
N SER A 104 -23.25 16.38 -2.57
CA SER A 104 -22.62 17.69 -2.77
C SER A 104 -21.65 18.06 -1.64
N ASP A 105 -21.94 17.61 -0.42
CA ASP A 105 -21.17 17.99 0.78
C ASP A 105 -20.00 17.04 1.07
N GLN A 106 -19.87 16.03 0.26
CA GLN A 106 -18.93 14.93 0.44
C GLN A 106 -17.47 15.39 0.61
N GLU A 107 -17.02 16.38 -0.14
CA GLU A 107 -15.66 16.91 -0.02
C GLU A 107 -15.47 17.67 1.29
N SER A 108 -16.44 18.49 1.68
CA SER A 108 -16.40 19.25 2.94
C SER A 108 -16.46 18.33 4.16
N VAL A 109 -17.28 17.29 4.10
CA VAL A 109 -17.40 16.25 5.14
C VAL A 109 -16.09 15.49 5.29
N LEU A 110 -15.53 15.00 4.19
CA LEU A 110 -14.24 14.28 4.23
C LEU A 110 -13.13 15.18 4.77
N LYS A 111 -13.10 16.43 4.38
CA LYS A 111 -12.16 17.43 4.88
C LYS A 111 -12.31 17.63 6.39
N SER A 112 -13.52 17.76 6.90
CA SER A 112 -13.78 17.92 8.34
C SER A 112 -13.38 16.71 9.16
N ILE A 113 -13.71 15.52 8.70
CA ILE A 113 -13.28 14.26 9.32
C ILE A 113 -11.76 14.18 9.32
N HIS A 114 -11.10 14.48 8.20
CA HIS A 114 -9.66 14.44 8.08
C HIS A 114 -8.96 15.39 9.07
N TYR A 115 -9.38 16.65 9.12
CA TYR A 115 -8.80 17.60 10.07
C TYR A 115 -9.07 17.21 11.52
N TYR A 116 -10.23 16.61 11.80
CA TYR A 116 -10.51 16.09 13.13
C TYR A 116 -9.55 14.96 13.52
N LEU A 117 -9.32 14.00 12.59
CA LEU A 117 -8.41 12.89 12.81
C LEU A 117 -6.95 13.34 12.90
N LEU A 118 -6.57 14.31 12.07
CA LEU A 118 -5.23 14.89 12.10
C LEU A 118 -4.95 15.60 13.44
N ASP A 119 -5.91 16.38 13.97
CA ASP A 119 -5.80 16.95 15.31
C ASP A 119 -5.85 15.87 16.41
N PHE A 120 -6.56 14.78 16.19
CA PHE A 120 -6.70 13.70 17.17
C PHE A 120 -5.46 12.81 17.25
N PHE A 121 -4.93 12.34 16.13
CA PHE A 121 -3.81 11.38 16.03
C PHE A 121 -2.47 12.03 15.69
N GLY A 122 -2.47 13.22 15.12
CA GLY A 122 -1.26 13.93 14.69
C GLY A 122 -0.81 13.53 13.27
N ASP A 123 0.31 14.09 12.84
CA ASP A 123 0.90 13.96 11.51
C ASP A 123 1.80 12.73 11.34
N SER A 124 2.13 12.04 12.43
CA SER A 124 2.90 10.80 12.40
C SER A 124 2.12 9.59 11.88
N VAL A 125 0.79 9.71 11.78
CA VAL A 125 -0.09 8.68 11.24
C VAL A 125 -0.13 8.77 9.71
N ASP A 126 -0.10 7.61 9.03
CA ASP A 126 -0.18 7.52 7.58
C ASP A 126 -1.65 7.61 7.12
N TYR A 127 -2.06 8.79 6.65
CA TYR A 127 -3.40 9.02 6.10
C TYR A 127 -3.45 8.60 4.64
N GLN A 128 -4.29 7.63 4.30
CA GLN A 128 -4.37 7.03 2.98
C GLN A 128 -5.76 7.16 2.37
N LEU A 129 -5.85 7.62 1.13
CA LEU A 129 -7.04 7.48 0.32
C LEU A 129 -6.92 6.19 -0.50
N SER A 130 -7.72 5.19 -0.18
CA SER A 130 -7.87 3.98 -0.99
C SER A 130 -8.98 4.21 -2.01
N THR A 131 -8.63 4.21 -3.28
CA THR A 131 -9.56 4.49 -4.37
C THR A 131 -9.34 3.58 -5.56
N ASN A 132 -10.39 3.41 -6.36
CA ASN A 132 -10.28 2.84 -7.70
C ASN A 132 -10.12 3.97 -8.71
N TYR A 133 -9.61 3.66 -9.89
CA TYR A 133 -9.38 4.60 -10.99
C TYR A 133 -10.58 5.52 -11.33
N TYR A 134 -11.80 5.06 -11.08
CA TYR A 134 -13.02 5.82 -11.38
C TYR A 134 -13.35 6.94 -10.38
N ALA A 135 -12.56 7.13 -9.34
CA ALA A 135 -12.78 8.23 -8.40
C ALA A 135 -12.35 9.54 -9.04
N HIS A 136 -13.31 10.30 -9.53
CA HIS A 136 -13.09 11.55 -10.27
C HIS A 136 -12.50 12.70 -9.43
N LEU A 137 -12.45 12.58 -8.11
CA LEU A 137 -11.98 13.63 -7.22
C LEU A 137 -11.07 13.06 -6.13
N ILE A 138 -9.79 13.40 -6.23
CA ILE A 138 -8.84 13.21 -5.13
C ILE A 138 -8.86 14.49 -4.30
N PRO A 139 -9.33 14.46 -3.04
CA PRO A 139 -9.35 15.64 -2.21
C PRO A 139 -7.91 16.09 -1.92
N LYS A 140 -7.68 17.40 -1.99
CA LYS A 140 -6.40 18.01 -1.61
C LYS A 140 -6.38 18.19 -0.08
N LEU A 141 -5.89 17.16 0.62
CA LEU A 141 -5.77 17.15 2.07
C LEU A 141 -4.30 17.06 2.48
N PRO A 142 -3.88 17.74 3.58
CA PRO A 142 -2.52 17.65 4.07
C PRO A 142 -2.18 16.22 4.50
N HIS A 143 -0.93 15.79 4.32
CA HIS A 143 -0.43 14.45 4.69
C HIS A 143 -1.16 13.27 4.06
N LEU A 144 -2.04 13.51 3.06
CA LEU A 144 -2.79 12.46 2.39
C LEU A 144 -1.93 11.78 1.33
N SER A 145 -1.78 10.46 1.43
CA SER A 145 -1.22 9.61 0.39
C SER A 145 -2.32 8.85 -0.36
N VAL A 146 -2.10 8.57 -1.64
CA VAL A 146 -3.10 7.91 -2.49
C VAL A 146 -2.67 6.48 -2.78
N CYS A 147 -3.60 5.54 -2.53
CA CYS A 147 -3.47 4.15 -2.84
C CYS A 147 -4.51 3.80 -3.92
N VAL A 148 -4.06 3.32 -5.08
CA VAL A 148 -4.95 3.08 -6.22
C VAL A 148 -4.99 1.61 -6.58
N THR A 149 -6.21 1.08 -6.75
CA THR A 149 -6.44 -0.24 -7.36
C THR A 149 -7.14 -0.06 -8.69
N PHE A 150 -6.62 -0.68 -9.74
CA PHE A 150 -7.24 -0.60 -11.06
C PHE A 150 -7.04 -1.85 -11.90
N ASN A 151 -7.92 -2.00 -12.90
CA ASN A 151 -7.88 -3.09 -13.86
C ASN A 151 -7.68 -2.52 -15.27
N LEU A 152 -6.53 -2.79 -15.89
CA LEU A 152 -6.19 -2.28 -17.21
C LEU A 152 -7.04 -2.88 -18.34
N SER A 153 -7.67 -4.03 -18.15
CA SER A 153 -8.55 -4.61 -19.16
C SER A 153 -9.80 -3.75 -19.44
N VAL A 154 -10.19 -2.93 -18.45
CA VAL A 154 -11.36 -2.05 -18.49
C VAL A 154 -10.99 -0.62 -18.88
N LEU A 155 -9.71 -0.29 -18.94
CA LEU A 155 -9.24 1.04 -19.31
C LEU A 155 -9.36 1.25 -20.83
N HIS A 156 -10.30 2.09 -21.22
CA HIS A 156 -10.50 2.46 -22.63
C HIS A 156 -9.61 3.63 -23.04
N ASP A 157 -9.28 4.53 -22.11
CA ASP A 157 -8.49 5.72 -22.36
C ASP A 157 -7.25 5.79 -21.42
N MET A 158 -6.09 5.52 -22.01
CA MET A 158 -4.80 5.59 -21.30
C MET A 158 -4.41 7.03 -20.98
N LYS A 159 -4.83 8.00 -21.79
CA LYS A 159 -4.49 9.41 -21.55
C LYS A 159 -5.16 9.91 -20.27
N SER A 160 -6.47 9.70 -20.14
CA SER A 160 -7.20 10.07 -18.91
C SER A 160 -6.63 9.38 -17.67
N PHE A 161 -6.11 8.16 -17.81
CA PHE A 161 -5.44 7.47 -16.72
C PHE A 161 -4.10 8.11 -16.33
N GLU A 162 -3.27 8.46 -17.30
CA GLU A 162 -2.00 9.16 -17.06
C GLU A 162 -2.25 10.56 -16.49
N ASP A 163 -3.28 11.28 -16.96
CA ASP A 163 -3.69 12.57 -16.42
C ASP A 163 -4.12 12.45 -14.94
N PHE A 164 -4.87 11.40 -14.60
CA PHE A 164 -5.24 11.08 -13.22
C PHE A 164 -4.01 10.84 -12.34
N LEU A 165 -3.09 9.98 -12.78
CA LEU A 165 -1.84 9.72 -12.05
C LEU A 165 -1.02 11.00 -11.85
N SER A 166 -0.93 11.83 -12.89
CA SER A 166 -0.18 13.08 -12.87
C SER A 166 -0.76 14.11 -11.89
N SER A 167 -2.08 14.14 -11.72
CA SER A 167 -2.77 15.03 -10.78
C SER A 167 -2.67 14.59 -9.31
N THR A 168 -2.26 13.35 -9.07
CA THR A 168 -2.17 12.78 -7.72
C THR A 168 -0.99 13.39 -6.95
N PRO A 169 -1.18 13.96 -5.74
CA PRO A 169 -0.12 14.65 -5.01
C PRO A 169 0.99 13.71 -4.54
N VAL A 170 0.62 12.61 -3.89
CA VAL A 170 1.53 11.55 -3.44
C VAL A 170 0.94 10.20 -3.80
N LEU A 171 1.59 9.50 -4.71
CA LEU A 171 1.19 8.16 -5.09
C LEU A 171 1.99 7.16 -4.26
N LYS A 172 1.36 6.61 -3.23
CA LYS A 172 2.04 5.72 -2.30
C LYS A 172 1.99 4.27 -2.74
N ARG A 173 0.79 3.77 -3.04
CA ARG A 173 0.60 2.37 -3.39
C ARG A 173 -0.22 2.22 -4.65
N ILE A 174 0.19 1.28 -5.49
CA ILE A 174 -0.56 0.91 -6.70
C ILE A 174 -0.73 -0.60 -6.72
N GLN A 175 -1.96 -1.03 -6.95
CA GLN A 175 -2.27 -2.40 -7.31
C GLN A 175 -2.88 -2.44 -8.70
N MET A 176 -2.26 -3.19 -9.59
CA MET A 176 -2.72 -3.35 -10.98
C MET A 176 -3.12 -4.80 -11.26
N HIS A 177 -4.26 -4.96 -11.91
CA HIS A 177 -4.66 -6.20 -12.57
C HIS A 177 -4.63 -5.94 -14.07
N VAL A 178 -3.75 -6.63 -14.79
CA VAL A 178 -3.58 -6.47 -16.24
C VAL A 178 -4.01 -7.75 -16.94
N CYS A 179 -5.05 -7.66 -17.75
CA CYS A 179 -5.57 -8.78 -18.53
C CYS A 179 -5.73 -8.36 -19.98
N GLY A 180 -5.06 -9.05 -20.90
CA GLY A 180 -5.35 -9.01 -22.33
C GLY A 180 -5.19 -7.64 -23.03
N THR A 181 -4.50 -6.68 -22.45
CA THR A 181 -4.30 -5.36 -23.06
C THR A 181 -2.94 -5.26 -23.74
N LYS A 182 -2.94 -4.73 -24.97
CA LYS A 182 -1.71 -4.35 -25.69
C LYS A 182 -1.27 -2.91 -25.40
N LYS A 183 -2.05 -2.17 -24.61
CA LYS A 183 -1.76 -0.78 -24.30
C LYS A 183 -0.59 -0.69 -23.32
N ARG A 184 0.41 0.10 -23.66
CA ARG A 184 1.59 0.36 -22.83
C ARG A 184 1.43 1.69 -22.10
N LEU A 185 1.89 1.73 -20.86
CA LEU A 185 2.07 2.98 -20.13
C LEU A 185 3.29 3.72 -20.67
N SER A 186 3.26 5.05 -20.61
CA SER A 186 4.43 5.86 -20.91
C SER A 186 5.60 5.46 -20.02
N PRO A 187 6.85 5.40 -20.53
CA PRO A 187 8.03 5.23 -19.68
C PRO A 187 8.15 6.29 -18.57
N GLU A 188 7.61 7.48 -18.81
CA GLU A 188 7.59 8.62 -17.89
C GLU A 188 6.41 8.57 -16.90
N SER A 189 5.57 7.54 -16.95
CA SER A 189 4.38 7.46 -16.11
C SER A 189 4.71 7.63 -14.63
N LYS A 190 3.97 8.48 -13.95
CA LYS A 190 4.07 8.67 -12.49
C LYS A 190 3.78 7.39 -11.71
N LEU A 191 3.12 6.41 -12.32
CA LEU A 191 2.94 5.08 -11.78
C LEU A 191 4.24 4.44 -11.29
N TYR A 192 5.31 4.59 -12.06
CA TYR A 192 6.61 4.00 -11.69
C TYR A 192 7.30 4.68 -10.51
N GLN A 193 6.82 5.84 -10.11
CA GLN A 193 7.30 6.59 -8.95
C GLN A 193 6.59 6.21 -7.66
N ALA A 194 5.54 5.38 -7.73
CA ALA A 194 4.85 4.87 -6.54
C ALA A 194 5.84 4.21 -5.58
N GLU A 195 5.68 4.46 -4.29
CA GLU A 195 6.54 3.86 -3.25
C GLU A 195 6.43 2.33 -3.23
N TYR A 196 5.20 1.82 -3.42
CA TYR A 196 4.87 0.40 -3.44
C TYR A 196 4.02 0.06 -4.65
N ILE A 197 4.42 -0.98 -5.41
CA ILE A 197 3.66 -1.45 -6.55
C ILE A 197 3.41 -2.96 -6.46
N ARG A 198 2.17 -3.35 -6.76
CA ARG A 198 1.79 -4.74 -6.96
C ARG A 198 1.14 -4.90 -8.32
N THR A 199 1.63 -5.83 -9.10
CA THR A 199 1.02 -6.14 -10.39
C THR A 199 0.66 -7.61 -10.48
N ILE A 200 -0.49 -7.89 -11.11
CA ILE A 200 -0.89 -9.22 -11.52
C ILE A 200 -1.09 -9.13 -13.03
N GLN A 201 -0.17 -9.70 -13.79
CA GLN A 201 -0.15 -9.61 -15.25
C GLN A 201 -0.39 -10.97 -15.87
N HIS A 202 -1.37 -11.05 -16.74
CA HIS A 202 -1.63 -12.23 -17.56
C HIS A 202 -1.10 -12.06 -18.99
N ASP A 203 -0.58 -10.88 -19.34
CA ASP A 203 -0.01 -10.59 -20.65
C ASP A 203 1.53 -10.71 -20.63
N PRO A 204 2.14 -11.52 -21.50
CA PRO A 204 3.59 -11.71 -21.58
C PRO A 204 4.35 -10.45 -22.02
N HIS A 205 3.65 -9.39 -22.49
CA HIS A 205 4.29 -8.21 -23.10
C HIS A 205 4.49 -7.02 -22.14
N PHE A 206 4.39 -7.20 -20.81
CA PHE A 206 4.42 -6.06 -19.89
C PHE A 206 5.61 -6.02 -18.91
N PRO A 207 6.88 -6.00 -19.37
CA PRO A 207 8.03 -5.82 -18.47
C PRO A 207 8.30 -4.33 -18.11
N ALA A 208 7.42 -3.41 -18.51
CA ALA A 208 7.65 -1.97 -18.32
C ALA A 208 7.82 -1.58 -16.85
N VAL A 209 7.06 -2.21 -15.92
CA VAL A 209 7.25 -1.97 -14.49
C VAL A 209 8.65 -2.39 -14.05
N LEU A 210 9.13 -3.55 -14.49
CA LEU A 210 10.47 -4.03 -14.17
C LEU A 210 11.58 -3.11 -14.72
N ARG A 211 11.31 -2.39 -15.81
CA ARG A 211 12.29 -1.47 -16.42
C ARG A 211 12.30 -0.07 -15.80
N HIS A 212 11.13 0.43 -15.38
CA HIS A 212 10.95 1.84 -15.04
C HIS A 212 10.65 2.10 -13.57
N PHE A 213 10.46 1.09 -12.75
CA PHE A 213 10.13 1.27 -11.33
C PHE A 213 11.21 2.02 -10.56
N GLN A 214 10.80 3.04 -9.81
CA GLN A 214 11.67 3.95 -9.05
C GLN A 214 11.34 3.96 -7.55
N GLY A 215 10.37 3.14 -7.12
CA GLY A 215 9.94 3.08 -5.73
C GLY A 215 10.79 2.17 -4.86
N ARG A 216 10.23 1.83 -3.69
CA ARG A 216 10.92 1.05 -2.66
C ARG A 216 10.63 -0.45 -2.74
N GLN A 217 9.38 -0.84 -3.00
CA GLN A 217 9.01 -2.26 -2.99
C GLN A 217 8.09 -2.60 -4.15
N ALA A 218 8.39 -3.70 -4.82
CA ALA A 218 7.61 -4.19 -5.94
C ALA A 218 7.26 -5.68 -5.79
N PHE A 219 5.99 -6.01 -6.04
CA PHE A 219 5.44 -7.36 -6.02
C PHE A 219 4.84 -7.63 -7.41
N LEU A 220 5.63 -8.25 -8.26
CA LEU A 220 5.30 -8.40 -9.66
C LEU A 220 4.93 -9.85 -9.97
N SER A 221 3.78 -10.06 -10.60
CA SER A 221 3.36 -11.38 -11.07
C SER A 221 3.15 -11.31 -12.58
N PHE A 222 3.91 -12.11 -13.32
CA PHE A 222 3.88 -12.17 -14.78
C PHE A 222 3.44 -13.54 -15.26
N ALA A 223 2.80 -13.61 -16.42
CA ALA A 223 2.58 -14.89 -17.08
C ALA A 223 3.93 -15.51 -17.48
N LYS A 224 4.78 -14.70 -18.12
CA LYS A 224 6.12 -15.10 -18.56
C LYS A 224 7.09 -13.93 -18.41
N CYS A 225 8.27 -14.20 -17.86
CA CYS A 225 9.40 -13.29 -17.82
C CYS A 225 10.61 -13.98 -18.44
N GLU A 226 11.30 -13.31 -19.35
CA GLU A 226 12.50 -13.87 -19.96
C GLU A 226 13.69 -13.72 -18.99
N ASP A 227 14.57 -14.73 -18.95
CA ASP A 227 15.77 -14.71 -18.09
C ASP A 227 16.62 -13.44 -18.32
N LEU A 228 16.67 -12.95 -19.55
CA LEU A 228 17.38 -11.71 -19.91
C LEU A 228 16.82 -10.48 -19.19
N GLU A 229 15.53 -10.40 -18.95
CA GLU A 229 14.90 -9.27 -18.23
C GLU A 229 15.29 -9.27 -16.76
N LEU A 230 15.40 -10.46 -16.15
CA LEU A 230 15.86 -10.60 -14.76
C LEU A 230 17.35 -10.27 -14.65
N ILE A 231 18.14 -10.70 -15.61
CA ILE A 231 19.59 -10.39 -15.68
C ILE A 231 19.79 -8.89 -15.84
N GLU A 232 19.05 -8.25 -16.74
CA GLU A 232 19.11 -6.79 -16.97
C GLU A 232 18.73 -6.02 -15.71
N PHE A 233 17.64 -6.41 -15.03
CA PHE A 233 17.22 -5.81 -13.76
C PHE A 233 18.36 -5.82 -12.73
N VAL A 234 18.95 -7.01 -12.48
CA VAL A 234 20.00 -7.13 -11.46
C VAL A 234 21.26 -6.37 -11.88
N LYS A 235 21.65 -6.41 -13.16
CA LYS A 235 22.82 -5.68 -13.67
C LYS A 235 22.64 -4.17 -13.51
N ARG A 236 21.49 -3.60 -13.84
CA ARG A 236 21.19 -2.17 -13.69
C ARG A 236 21.17 -1.75 -12.22
N TRP A 237 20.71 -2.61 -11.31
CA TRP A 237 20.83 -2.35 -9.89
C TRP A 237 22.29 -2.40 -9.43
N LYS A 238 23.08 -3.38 -9.86
CA LYS A 238 24.51 -3.52 -9.51
C LYS A 238 25.33 -2.33 -9.98
N SER A 239 25.14 -1.86 -11.20
CA SER A 239 25.84 -0.68 -11.73
C SER A 239 25.44 0.62 -11.04
N GLY A 240 24.32 0.62 -10.30
CA GLY A 240 23.74 1.84 -9.73
C GLY A 240 23.02 2.72 -10.76
N GLU A 241 22.78 2.24 -11.98
CA GLU A 241 22.06 2.98 -13.03
C GLU A 241 20.58 3.19 -12.65
N ALA A 242 19.96 2.18 -12.02
CA ALA A 242 18.54 2.20 -11.68
C ALA A 242 18.27 1.64 -10.29
N PHE A 243 17.01 1.75 -9.84
CA PHE A 243 16.50 1.15 -8.60
C PHE A 243 17.21 1.66 -7.34
N GLN A 244 17.56 2.93 -7.30
CA GLN A 244 18.31 3.55 -6.20
C GLN A 244 17.59 3.43 -4.83
N LYS A 245 16.26 3.51 -4.84
CA LYS A 245 15.42 3.45 -3.65
C LYS A 245 14.92 2.05 -3.32
N LEU A 246 15.25 1.06 -4.16
CA LEU A 246 14.71 -0.29 -4.01
C LEU A 246 15.18 -0.93 -2.70
N GLU A 247 14.23 -1.49 -1.97
CA GLU A 247 14.43 -2.27 -0.74
C GLU A 247 14.04 -3.74 -0.94
N TYR A 248 12.98 -3.97 -1.75
CA TYR A 248 12.46 -5.31 -1.95
C TYR A 248 11.81 -5.46 -3.33
N MET A 249 12.11 -6.54 -4.01
CA MET A 249 11.40 -6.93 -5.21
C MET A 249 11.11 -8.44 -5.20
N LYS A 250 9.84 -8.77 -5.40
CA LYS A 250 9.39 -10.15 -5.60
C LYS A 250 8.81 -10.27 -7.00
N ILE A 251 9.37 -11.18 -7.78
CA ILE A 251 8.92 -11.48 -9.14
C ILE A 251 8.44 -12.92 -9.17
N LYS A 252 7.16 -13.12 -9.45
CA LYS A 252 6.51 -14.43 -9.56
C LYS A 252 6.10 -14.69 -10.98
N MET A 253 6.54 -15.82 -11.55
CA MET A 253 6.09 -16.29 -12.84
C MET A 253 4.93 -17.26 -12.66
N THR A 254 3.84 -17.06 -13.39
CA THR A 254 2.64 -17.91 -13.30
C THR A 254 2.73 -19.13 -14.25
N ASP A 255 3.49 -19.02 -15.34
CA ASP A 255 3.88 -20.18 -16.16
C ASP A 255 4.93 -20.98 -15.39
N ASN A 256 4.64 -22.21 -15.03
CA ASN A 256 5.47 -23.09 -14.21
C ASN A 256 6.93 -23.32 -14.73
N LYS A 257 7.52 -22.31 -15.36
CA LYS A 257 8.93 -22.29 -15.74
C LYS A 257 9.70 -21.48 -14.69
N PRO A 258 10.43 -22.13 -13.79
CA PRO A 258 11.28 -21.44 -12.83
C PRO A 258 12.36 -20.63 -13.57
N PRO A 259 12.78 -19.47 -13.05
CA PRO A 259 13.99 -18.82 -13.50
C PRO A 259 15.14 -19.80 -13.37
N ARG A 260 15.97 -19.85 -14.40
CA ARG A 260 17.08 -20.79 -14.41
C ARG A 260 18.17 -20.33 -13.43
N TYR A 261 18.87 -21.29 -12.83
CA TYR A 261 20.04 -20.96 -12.00
C TYR A 261 21.12 -20.20 -12.78
N GLU A 262 21.12 -20.31 -14.12
CA GLU A 262 21.99 -19.55 -15.01
C GLU A 262 21.81 -18.03 -14.84
N VAL A 263 20.63 -17.56 -14.42
CA VAL A 263 20.40 -16.14 -14.09
C VAL A 263 21.35 -15.68 -12.97
N LEU A 264 21.50 -16.48 -11.91
CA LEU A 264 22.40 -16.16 -10.79
C LEU A 264 23.86 -16.07 -11.26
N ASN A 265 24.29 -17.01 -12.10
CA ASN A 265 25.64 -17.01 -12.66
C ASN A 265 25.87 -15.79 -13.57
N ALA A 266 24.89 -15.49 -14.43
CA ALA A 266 24.98 -14.37 -15.39
C ALA A 266 25.05 -12.97 -14.72
N VAL A 267 24.52 -12.84 -13.50
CA VAL A 267 24.58 -11.59 -12.73
C VAL A 267 25.77 -11.53 -11.77
N GLY A 268 26.59 -12.58 -11.72
CA GLY A 268 27.79 -12.65 -10.88
C GLY A 268 27.44 -12.61 -9.39
N VAL A 269 26.60 -13.53 -8.96
CA VAL A 269 26.23 -13.72 -7.55
C VAL A 269 27.44 -14.17 -6.76
N LYS A 270 27.63 -13.60 -5.58
CA LYS A 270 28.54 -14.08 -4.53
C LYS A 270 27.78 -14.98 -3.56
N TYR A 271 28.49 -15.83 -2.87
CA TYR A 271 27.93 -16.76 -1.88
C TYR A 271 28.57 -16.56 -0.52
N THR A 272 27.75 -16.60 0.52
CA THR A 272 28.21 -16.66 1.89
C THR A 272 28.70 -18.07 2.24
N ASP A 273 29.40 -18.22 3.37
CA ASP A 273 29.82 -19.51 3.85
C ASP A 273 28.62 -20.42 4.14
N LYS A 274 28.55 -21.55 3.43
CA LYS A 274 27.44 -22.53 3.56
C LYS A 274 27.41 -23.28 4.88
N THR A 275 28.50 -23.22 5.66
CA THR A 275 28.58 -23.85 7.00
C THR A 275 27.90 -23.00 8.06
N LYS A 276 27.68 -21.71 7.80
CA LYS A 276 27.02 -20.77 8.67
C LYS A 276 25.55 -20.60 8.29
N GLN A 277 24.75 -20.09 9.20
CA GLN A 277 23.34 -19.75 8.91
C GLN A 277 23.28 -18.56 7.93
N PRO A 278 22.47 -18.63 6.87
CA PRO A 278 22.33 -17.50 5.96
C PRO A 278 21.61 -16.34 6.64
N PRO A 279 21.99 -15.10 6.34
CA PRO A 279 21.33 -13.95 6.90
C PRO A 279 19.88 -13.85 6.41
N THR A 280 18.99 -13.44 7.28
CA THR A 280 17.57 -13.27 6.97
C THR A 280 17.26 -11.80 6.72
N HIS A 281 16.95 -11.46 5.46
CA HIS A 281 16.50 -10.11 5.12
C HIS A 281 15.02 -9.95 5.49
N THR A 282 14.74 -8.98 6.34
CA THR A 282 13.37 -8.65 6.78
C THR A 282 13.10 -7.17 6.58
N LEU A 283 11.90 -6.85 6.16
CA LEU A 283 11.39 -5.48 6.06
C LEU A 283 10.10 -5.32 6.85
N ALA A 284 9.76 -4.06 7.13
CA ALA A 284 8.46 -3.73 7.67
C ALA A 284 7.36 -4.26 6.74
N LYS A 285 6.35 -4.86 7.35
CA LYS A 285 5.22 -5.43 6.62
C LYS A 285 4.47 -4.35 5.84
N VAL A 286 4.30 -4.56 4.54
CA VAL A 286 3.54 -3.68 3.67
C VAL A 286 2.24 -4.35 3.30
N PHE A 287 1.12 -3.69 3.65
CA PHE A 287 -0.21 -4.10 3.27
C PHE A 287 -0.64 -3.27 2.06
N ILE A 288 -0.87 -3.92 0.93
CA ILE A 288 -1.39 -3.26 -0.26
C ILE A 288 -2.89 -3.56 -0.32
N THR A 289 -3.71 -2.51 -0.27
CA THR A 289 -5.17 -2.53 -0.41
C THR A 289 -5.90 -3.66 0.33
N GLY A 290 -6.45 -3.41 1.49
CA GLY A 290 -7.44 -4.27 2.17
C GLY A 290 -7.03 -5.70 2.51
N ASP A 291 -5.88 -6.16 2.05
CA ASP A 291 -5.39 -7.50 2.34
C ASP A 291 -4.87 -7.58 3.77
N CYS A 292 -5.33 -8.59 4.50
CA CYS A 292 -4.92 -8.85 5.88
C CYS A 292 -3.51 -9.43 6.00
N LYS A 293 -2.87 -9.81 4.88
CA LYS A 293 -1.53 -10.41 4.87
C LYS A 293 -0.50 -9.46 4.26
N PRO A 294 0.66 -9.30 4.91
CA PRO A 294 1.75 -8.54 4.32
C PRO A 294 2.34 -9.29 3.12
N TYR A 295 2.83 -8.54 2.14
CA TYR A 295 3.45 -9.12 0.92
C TYR A 295 4.95 -9.35 1.06
N THR A 296 5.59 -8.74 2.05
CA THR A 296 7.02 -8.92 2.33
C THR A 296 7.27 -10.19 3.12
N ASP A 297 7.76 -11.21 2.43
CA ASP A 297 8.26 -12.42 3.09
C ASP A 297 9.75 -12.27 3.42
N PRO A 298 10.25 -12.87 4.51
CA PRO A 298 11.68 -12.92 4.78
C PRO A 298 12.44 -13.61 3.65
N ILE A 299 13.58 -13.03 3.23
CA ILE A 299 14.49 -13.68 2.27
C ILE A 299 15.63 -14.31 3.05
N ILE A 300 15.70 -15.62 2.99
CA ILE A 300 16.77 -16.43 3.58
C ILE A 300 17.61 -16.94 2.43
N SER A 301 18.83 -16.45 2.26
CA SER A 301 19.67 -16.83 1.11
C SER A 301 21.14 -16.70 1.41
N HIS A 302 21.93 -17.69 0.95
CA HIS A 302 23.38 -17.59 0.89
C HIS A 302 23.86 -16.76 -0.31
N SER A 303 22.98 -16.49 -1.29
CA SER A 303 23.33 -15.80 -2.52
C SER A 303 23.10 -14.29 -2.37
N TYR A 304 24.07 -13.50 -2.76
CA TYR A 304 23.96 -12.04 -2.73
C TYR A 304 24.74 -11.38 -3.89
N VAL A 305 24.40 -10.14 -4.16
CA VAL A 305 25.08 -9.26 -5.10
C VAL A 305 25.46 -7.95 -4.41
N VAL A 306 26.48 -7.29 -4.91
CA VAL A 306 26.98 -6.02 -4.37
C VAL A 306 26.81 -4.92 -5.41
N ARG A 307 26.31 -3.77 -4.99
CA ARG A 307 26.17 -2.60 -5.84
C ARG A 307 27.49 -1.83 -5.93
N GLU A 308 27.92 -1.54 -7.13
CA GLU A 308 29.24 -0.97 -7.40
C GLU A 308 29.37 0.49 -6.90
N SER A 309 28.27 1.25 -6.91
CA SER A 309 28.28 2.66 -6.58
C SER A 309 28.45 2.98 -5.09
N ASP A 310 27.99 2.10 -4.18
CA ASP A 310 27.96 2.34 -2.72
C ASP A 310 28.22 1.09 -1.87
N ASN A 311 28.62 -0.01 -2.47
CA ASN A 311 28.88 -1.30 -1.84
C ASN A 311 27.68 -1.92 -1.07
N ARG A 312 26.47 -1.44 -1.33
CA ARG A 312 25.28 -2.05 -0.72
C ARG A 312 25.06 -3.47 -1.22
N VAL A 313 24.58 -4.31 -0.33
CA VAL A 313 24.30 -5.71 -0.60
C VAL A 313 22.82 -5.91 -0.88
N ALA A 314 22.51 -6.82 -1.81
CA ALA A 314 21.18 -7.39 -1.94
C ALA A 314 21.24 -8.92 -1.88
N SER A 315 20.43 -9.52 -1.01
CA SER A 315 20.18 -10.96 -1.02
C SER A 315 19.32 -11.32 -2.22
N VAL A 316 19.71 -12.39 -2.91
CA VAL A 316 18.98 -12.92 -4.08
C VAL A 316 18.58 -14.36 -3.79
N SER A 317 17.31 -14.68 -3.99
CA SER A 317 16.81 -16.04 -3.86
C SER A 317 15.94 -16.39 -5.05
N ILE A 318 16.22 -17.54 -5.66
CA ILE A 318 15.35 -18.17 -6.65
C ILE A 318 14.77 -19.42 -6.02
N HIS A 319 13.47 -19.46 -5.84
CA HIS A 319 12.76 -20.62 -5.34
C HIS A 319 11.51 -20.88 -6.16
N ARG A 320 11.38 -22.10 -6.70
CA ARG A 320 10.29 -22.48 -7.62
C ARG A 320 10.20 -21.48 -8.78
N ASN A 321 9.09 -20.80 -8.91
CA ASN A 321 8.80 -19.80 -9.96
C ASN A 321 8.93 -18.35 -9.46
N GLU A 322 9.67 -18.12 -8.38
CA GLU A 322 9.82 -16.79 -7.76
C GLU A 322 11.30 -16.40 -7.69
N LEU A 323 11.58 -15.13 -8.05
CA LEU A 323 12.81 -14.44 -7.71
C LEU A 323 12.51 -13.43 -6.62
N ASN A 324 13.25 -13.50 -5.52
CA ASN A 324 13.19 -12.54 -4.43
C ASN A 324 14.52 -11.79 -4.34
N PHE A 325 14.43 -10.49 -4.20
CA PHE A 325 15.56 -9.57 -4.17
C PHE A 325 15.37 -8.58 -3.02
N GLY A 326 16.24 -8.63 -2.01
CA GLY A 326 16.15 -7.81 -0.79
C GLY A 326 17.40 -6.99 -0.57
N VAL A 327 17.29 -5.67 -0.63
CA VAL A 327 18.42 -4.74 -0.48
C VAL A 327 18.63 -4.43 0.99
N TRP A 328 19.85 -4.65 1.46
CA TRP A 328 20.29 -4.31 2.81
C TRP A 328 20.78 -2.86 2.86
N ASN A 329 20.48 -2.18 3.96
CA ASN A 329 21.14 -0.91 4.26
C ASN A 329 22.50 -1.16 4.95
N LYS A 330 23.34 -1.97 4.28
CA LYS A 330 24.63 -2.44 4.77
C LYS A 330 25.62 -2.56 3.61
N THR A 331 26.86 -2.26 3.86
CA THR A 331 27.98 -2.60 2.98
C THR A 331 28.25 -4.10 3.01
N GLU A 332 29.08 -4.60 2.08
CA GLU A 332 29.45 -6.02 2.04
C GLU A 332 30.11 -6.48 3.35
N ASP A 333 31.05 -5.69 3.89
CA ASP A 333 31.72 -6.01 5.15
C ASP A 333 30.76 -6.08 6.35
N GLU A 334 29.80 -5.16 6.40
CA GLU A 334 28.78 -5.14 7.46
C GLU A 334 27.80 -6.31 7.33
N PHE A 335 27.49 -6.70 6.09
CA PHE A 335 26.61 -7.82 5.80
C PHE A 335 27.28 -9.15 6.18
N LEU A 336 28.55 -9.35 5.87
CA LEU A 336 29.27 -10.57 6.19
C LEU A 336 29.41 -10.76 7.70
N LYS A 337 29.53 -9.68 8.49
CA LYS A 337 29.55 -9.72 9.96
C LYS A 337 28.23 -10.20 10.60
N LEU A 338 27.12 -10.25 9.85
CA LEU A 338 25.86 -10.78 10.38
C LEU A 338 25.89 -12.31 10.60
N MET A 339 26.92 -12.97 10.10
CA MET A 339 27.09 -14.42 10.19
C MET A 339 28.15 -14.83 11.22
N ASP A 340 28.86 -13.88 11.79
CA ASP A 340 29.81 -14.08 12.88
C ASP A 340 29.08 -14.08 14.22
#